data_b3900fc48259451a8ab814c64f3fec1a
#
_entry.id   b3900fc48259451a8ab814c64f3fec1a
#
_cell.length_a   1.000
_cell.length_b   1.000
_cell.length_c   1.000
_cell.angle_alpha   90.00
_cell.angle_beta   90.00
_cell.angle_gamma   90.00
#
_symmetry.space_group_name_H-M   'P 1'
#
loop_
_entity.id
_entity.type
_entity.pdbx_description
1 polymer ?
#
loop_
_entity_poly.entity_id
_entity_poly.type
_entity_poly.pdbx_seq_one_letter_code
_entity_poly.pdbx_strand_id
1 'polypeptide(L)'
;MDVARELNIETCGWCPRGGWAEDYTTPPGLLSDYPELTETPSAGTTQRTLWNMRDADAILTIIPRDSGKSEGTEVGVREGEHLQKPMFTASGAADAEAVIRWLDSLPDELDLSIGGPRASECPNAYEVTRKLLIADLSKVK
;
A
#
# COMPACT_ATOMS: atom_id res chain seq x y z
N MET A 1 0.43 -2.96 6.53
CA MET A 1 0.17 -2.45 7.89
C MET A 1 0.96 -3.18 8.96
N ASP A 2 1.14 -4.51 8.85
CA ASP A 2 1.88 -5.29 9.86
C ASP A 2 3.30 -4.77 10.11
N VAL A 3 4.06 -4.49 9.04
CA VAL A 3 5.42 -3.94 9.14
C VAL A 3 5.42 -2.59 9.86
N ALA A 4 4.45 -1.73 9.55
CA ALA A 4 4.35 -0.43 10.21
C ALA A 4 4.13 -0.59 11.72
N ARG A 5 3.29 -1.52 12.13
CA ARG A 5 3.09 -1.84 13.55
C ARG A 5 4.36 -2.35 14.21
N GLU A 6 5.09 -3.25 13.57
CA GLU A 6 6.35 -3.76 14.08
C GLU A 6 7.40 -2.67 14.27
N LEU A 7 7.39 -1.68 13.38
CA LEU A 7 8.34 -0.57 13.41
C LEU A 7 7.82 0.67 14.14
N ASN A 8 6.64 0.59 14.77
CA ASN A 8 5.97 1.70 15.45
C ASN A 8 5.76 2.93 14.54
N ILE A 9 5.42 2.67 13.28
CA ILE A 9 5.04 3.71 12.32
C ILE A 9 3.53 3.87 12.34
N GLU A 10 3.07 5.10 12.47
CA GLU A 10 1.65 5.42 12.46
C GLU A 10 1.02 5.09 11.12
N THR A 11 -0.18 4.52 11.14
CA THR A 11 -0.90 4.12 9.93
C THR A 11 -2.28 4.74 9.88
N CYS A 12 -2.75 5.00 8.67
CA CYS A 12 -4.10 5.49 8.38
C CYS A 12 -4.53 4.97 7.01
N GLY A 13 -5.69 5.37 6.55
CA GLY A 13 -6.15 5.07 5.20
C GLY A 13 -7.60 4.65 5.15
N TRP A 14 -8.05 4.36 3.94
CA TRP A 14 -9.42 3.99 3.62
C TRP A 14 -9.54 2.50 3.34
N CYS A 15 -10.64 1.90 3.79
CA CYS A 15 -11.04 0.56 3.41
C CYS A 15 -12.48 0.60 2.87
N PRO A 16 -12.91 -0.41 2.10
CA PRO A 16 -14.32 -0.47 1.67
C PRO A 16 -15.25 -0.53 2.87
N ARG A 17 -16.49 -0.04 2.70
CA ARG A 17 -17.53 -0.16 3.73
C ARG A 17 -17.68 -1.64 4.14
N GLY A 18 -17.71 -1.89 5.44
CA GLY A 18 -17.70 -3.23 6.02
C GLY A 18 -16.31 -3.80 6.19
N GLY A 19 -15.25 -3.08 5.81
CA GLY A 19 -13.86 -3.53 5.98
C GLY A 19 -13.47 -4.71 5.09
N TRP A 20 -14.12 -4.86 3.93
CA TRP A 20 -13.89 -6.02 3.08
C TRP A 20 -12.46 -6.12 2.54
N ALA A 21 -11.91 -7.32 2.59
CA ALA A 21 -10.70 -7.74 1.88
C ALA A 21 -10.83 -9.24 1.60
N GLU A 22 -9.94 -9.79 0.78
CA GLU A 22 -10.01 -11.22 0.43
C GLU A 22 -10.02 -12.12 1.67
N ASP A 23 -9.24 -11.75 2.70
CA ASP A 23 -9.12 -12.51 3.94
C ASP A 23 -10.10 -12.06 5.02
N TYR A 24 -10.92 -11.05 4.75
CA TYR A 24 -11.86 -10.43 5.68
C TYR A 24 -13.20 -10.21 4.99
N THR A 25 -13.94 -11.28 4.79
CA THR A 25 -15.17 -11.26 4.00
C THR A 25 -16.43 -10.92 4.79
N THR A 26 -16.33 -10.93 6.12
CA THR A 26 -17.46 -10.63 7.03
C THR A 26 -17.19 -9.34 7.80
N PRO A 27 -18.14 -8.39 7.83
CA PRO A 27 -18.00 -7.17 8.64
C PRO A 27 -17.75 -7.49 10.12
N PRO A 28 -16.92 -6.70 10.83
CA PRO A 28 -16.28 -5.46 10.42
C PRO A 28 -14.98 -5.64 9.60
N GLY A 29 -14.63 -6.85 9.20
CA GLY A 29 -13.51 -7.14 8.33
C GLY A 29 -12.17 -6.60 8.82
N LEU A 30 -11.49 -5.82 7.97
CA LEU A 30 -10.19 -5.21 8.30
C LEU A 30 -10.24 -4.35 9.56
N LEU A 31 -11.39 -3.75 9.88
CA LEU A 31 -11.52 -2.87 11.04
C LEU A 31 -11.34 -3.58 12.38
N SER A 32 -11.51 -4.92 12.42
CA SER A 32 -11.22 -5.71 13.62
C SER A 32 -9.75 -5.65 14.00
N ASP A 33 -8.86 -5.75 13.01
CA ASP A 33 -7.42 -5.80 13.23
C ASP A 33 -6.75 -4.44 13.02
N TYR A 34 -7.36 -3.57 12.21
CA TYR A 34 -6.84 -2.25 11.85
C TYR A 34 -7.88 -1.16 12.07
N PRO A 35 -8.22 -0.87 13.35
CA PRO A 35 -9.26 0.11 13.67
C PRO A 35 -8.91 1.55 13.28
N GLU A 36 -7.66 1.82 12.94
CA GLU A 36 -7.19 3.12 12.45
C GLU A 36 -7.64 3.43 11.02
N LEU A 37 -8.15 2.43 10.28
CA LEU A 37 -8.70 2.64 8.95
C LEU A 37 -10.08 3.30 9.02
N THR A 38 -10.43 4.05 7.97
CA THR A 38 -11.75 4.67 7.80
C THR A 38 -12.48 4.01 6.64
N GLU A 39 -13.77 3.73 6.83
CA GLU A 39 -14.60 3.15 5.77
C GLU A 39 -14.98 4.19 4.74
N THR A 40 -14.90 3.80 3.44
CA THR A 40 -15.50 4.60 2.37
C THR A 40 -17.03 4.38 2.33
N PRO A 41 -17.80 5.33 1.75
CA PRO A 41 -19.24 5.13 1.52
C PRO A 41 -19.56 3.90 0.67
N SER A 42 -18.70 3.58 -0.31
CA SER A 42 -18.87 2.42 -1.19
C SER A 42 -18.30 1.14 -0.55
N ALA A 43 -19.01 0.04 -0.71
CA ALA A 43 -18.53 -1.28 -0.36
C ALA A 43 -17.56 -1.86 -1.43
N GLY A 44 -17.46 -1.23 -2.60
CA GLY A 44 -16.52 -1.62 -3.64
C GLY A 44 -15.10 -1.18 -3.35
N THR A 45 -14.15 -1.82 -4.01
CA THR A 45 -12.72 -1.58 -3.76
C THR A 45 -12.14 -0.37 -4.50
N THR A 46 -12.80 0.07 -5.57
CA THR A 46 -12.29 1.18 -6.41
C THR A 46 -12.24 2.49 -5.65
N GLN A 47 -13.32 2.88 -4.97
CA GLN A 47 -13.35 4.13 -4.21
C GLN A 47 -12.24 4.18 -3.14
N ARG A 48 -12.04 3.10 -2.41
CA ARG A 48 -10.98 2.99 -1.41
C ARG A 48 -9.60 3.24 -2.05
N THR A 49 -9.35 2.63 -3.20
CA THR A 49 -8.09 2.80 -3.93
C THR A 49 -7.88 4.25 -4.34
N LEU A 50 -8.89 4.86 -4.96
CA LEU A 50 -8.82 6.26 -5.40
C LEU A 50 -8.61 7.22 -4.23
N TRP A 51 -9.29 7.01 -3.12
CA TRP A 51 -9.18 7.89 -1.96
C TRP A 51 -7.84 7.76 -1.23
N ASN A 52 -7.28 6.56 -1.17
CA ASN A 52 -5.92 6.38 -0.65
C ASN A 52 -4.89 7.12 -1.51
N MET A 53 -5.03 7.08 -2.83
CA MET A 53 -4.15 7.83 -3.73
C MET A 53 -4.33 9.34 -3.57
N ARG A 54 -5.57 9.79 -3.45
CA ARG A 54 -5.89 11.22 -3.26
C ARG A 54 -5.24 11.80 -2.00
N ASP A 55 -5.30 11.07 -0.90
CA ASP A 55 -4.87 11.59 0.41
C ASP A 55 -3.39 11.37 0.68
N ALA A 56 -2.70 10.55 -0.10
CA ALA A 56 -1.26 10.32 0.03
C ALA A 56 -0.45 11.46 -0.61
N ASP A 57 0.75 11.68 -0.07
CA ASP A 57 1.73 12.63 -0.64
C ASP A 57 2.64 11.97 -1.66
N ALA A 58 2.88 10.67 -1.50
CA ALA A 58 3.70 9.87 -2.40
C ALA A 58 3.17 8.43 -2.46
N ILE A 59 3.51 7.71 -3.53
CA ILE A 59 2.97 6.39 -3.80
C ILE A 59 4.10 5.41 -4.09
N LEU A 60 4.20 4.36 -3.28
CA LEU A 60 5.09 3.22 -3.50
C LEU A 60 4.24 2.03 -3.93
N THR A 61 4.47 1.54 -5.13
CA THR A 61 3.80 0.34 -5.65
C THR A 61 4.81 -0.81 -5.69
N ILE A 62 4.44 -1.95 -5.09
CA ILE A 62 5.31 -3.12 -5.04
C ILE A 62 4.66 -4.22 -5.87
N ILE A 63 5.27 -4.53 -7.01
CA ILE A 63 4.79 -5.55 -7.95
C ILE A 63 5.89 -6.61 -8.09
N PRO A 64 5.77 -7.76 -7.41
CA PRO A 64 6.72 -8.84 -7.58
C PRO A 64 6.83 -9.27 -9.05
N ARG A 65 8.00 -9.71 -9.47
CA ARG A 65 8.27 -10.02 -10.90
C ARG A 65 7.37 -11.11 -11.48
N ASP A 66 6.95 -12.05 -10.63
CA ASP A 66 6.08 -13.16 -11.00
C ASP A 66 4.59 -12.87 -10.73
N SER A 67 4.25 -11.63 -10.51
CA SER A 67 2.86 -11.23 -10.26
C SER A 67 1.99 -11.43 -11.50
N GLY A 68 0.77 -11.94 -11.27
CA GLY A 68 -0.30 -11.88 -12.25
C GLY A 68 -0.86 -10.47 -12.40
N LYS A 69 -1.82 -10.30 -13.30
CA LYS A 69 -2.49 -9.03 -13.52
C LYS A 69 -3.28 -8.61 -12.28
N SER A 70 -3.19 -7.33 -11.91
CA SER A 70 -3.94 -6.73 -10.81
C SER A 70 -4.61 -5.45 -11.27
N GLU A 71 -5.94 -5.50 -11.43
CA GLU A 71 -6.72 -4.32 -11.85
C GLU A 71 -6.67 -3.22 -10.79
N GLY A 72 -6.76 -3.58 -9.52
CA GLY A 72 -6.69 -2.62 -8.43
C GLY A 72 -5.35 -1.88 -8.40
N THR A 73 -4.26 -2.60 -8.63
CA THR A 73 -2.92 -2.00 -8.70
C THR A 73 -2.80 -1.06 -9.91
N GLU A 74 -3.30 -1.48 -11.07
CA GLU A 74 -3.31 -0.63 -12.28
C GLU A 74 -4.13 0.64 -12.10
N VAL A 75 -5.28 0.55 -11.45
CA VAL A 75 -6.12 1.71 -11.12
C VAL A 75 -5.35 2.68 -10.21
N GLY A 76 -4.69 2.18 -9.18
CA GLY A 76 -3.89 3.01 -8.27
C GLY A 76 -2.74 3.72 -8.97
N VAL A 77 -2.01 3.02 -9.83
CA VAL A 77 -0.89 3.59 -10.59
C VAL A 77 -1.39 4.70 -11.52
N ARG A 78 -2.46 4.44 -12.28
CA ARG A 78 -3.04 5.45 -13.18
C ARG A 78 -3.53 6.69 -12.43
N GLU A 79 -4.17 6.50 -11.29
CA GLU A 79 -4.63 7.63 -10.48
C GLU A 79 -3.47 8.44 -9.93
N GLY A 80 -2.42 7.79 -9.47
CA GLY A 80 -1.20 8.47 -9.02
C GLY A 80 -0.57 9.31 -10.12
N GLU A 81 -0.49 8.77 -11.33
CA GLU A 81 -0.01 9.50 -12.51
C GLU A 81 -0.90 10.69 -12.83
N HIS A 82 -2.23 10.50 -12.81
CA HIS A 82 -3.21 11.56 -13.03
C HIS A 82 -3.06 12.70 -12.02
N LEU A 83 -2.83 12.37 -10.76
CA LEU A 83 -2.65 13.34 -9.67
C LEU A 83 -1.24 13.95 -9.65
N GLN A 84 -0.34 13.49 -10.51
CA GLN A 84 1.06 13.96 -10.60
C GLN A 84 1.83 13.86 -9.28
N LYS A 85 1.57 12.81 -8.52
CA LYS A 85 2.27 12.57 -7.25
C LYS A 85 3.61 11.85 -7.47
N PRO A 86 4.59 12.05 -6.58
CA PRO A 86 5.81 11.24 -6.60
C PRO A 86 5.47 9.75 -6.49
N MET A 87 6.01 8.95 -7.40
CA MET A 87 5.73 7.52 -7.48
C MET A 87 7.00 6.72 -7.69
N PHE A 88 7.04 5.53 -7.09
CA PHE A 88 8.09 4.55 -7.32
C PHE A 88 7.46 3.16 -7.41
N THR A 89 7.89 2.36 -8.37
CA THR A 89 7.49 0.97 -8.50
C THR A 89 8.69 0.06 -8.22
N ALA A 90 8.56 -0.81 -7.23
CA ALA A 90 9.57 -1.76 -6.82
C ALA A 90 9.10 -3.20 -7.06
N SER A 91 10.05 -4.11 -7.26
CA SER A 91 9.77 -5.53 -7.51
C SER A 91 10.10 -6.42 -6.31
N GLY A 92 10.87 -5.96 -5.37
CA GLY A 92 11.27 -6.71 -4.19
C GLY A 92 12.49 -6.13 -3.50
N ALA A 93 13.07 -6.90 -2.59
CA ALA A 93 14.18 -6.47 -1.74
C ALA A 93 15.43 -6.00 -2.51
N ALA A 94 15.62 -6.45 -3.75
CA ALA A 94 16.72 -5.97 -4.60
C ALA A 94 16.62 -4.47 -4.90
N ASP A 95 15.43 -3.89 -4.80
CA ASP A 95 15.19 -2.47 -5.04
C ASP A 95 15.29 -1.62 -3.76
N ALA A 96 15.62 -2.21 -2.62
CA ALA A 96 15.59 -1.53 -1.33
C ALA A 96 16.42 -0.24 -1.32
N GLU A 97 17.64 -0.27 -1.84
CA GLU A 97 18.49 0.92 -1.87
C GLU A 97 17.92 2.04 -2.75
N ALA A 98 17.34 1.67 -3.88
CA ALA A 98 16.70 2.64 -4.77
C ALA A 98 15.48 3.27 -4.12
N VAL A 99 14.66 2.46 -3.41
CA VAL A 99 13.49 2.96 -2.66
C VAL A 99 13.94 3.91 -1.55
N ILE A 100 14.99 3.56 -0.79
CA ILE A 100 15.53 4.42 0.27
C ILE A 100 15.98 5.77 -0.31
N ARG A 101 16.74 5.77 -1.40
CA ARG A 101 17.16 7.02 -2.06
C ARG A 101 15.97 7.86 -2.52
N TRP A 102 14.94 7.20 -3.05
CA TRP A 102 13.73 7.89 -3.46
C TRP A 102 13.01 8.52 -2.27
N LEU A 103 12.84 7.78 -1.16
CA LEU A 103 12.22 8.28 0.06
C LEU A 103 13.00 9.46 0.64
N ASP A 104 14.34 9.39 0.63
CA ASP A 104 15.21 10.46 1.13
C ASP A 104 15.09 11.74 0.28
N SER A 105 14.66 11.62 -0.98
CA SER A 105 14.43 12.77 -1.85
C SER A 105 13.11 13.48 -1.58
N LEU A 106 12.23 12.88 -0.79
CA LEU A 106 10.90 13.41 -0.46
C LEU A 106 10.96 14.21 0.85
N PRO A 107 9.93 15.04 1.16
CA PRO A 107 9.83 15.72 2.45
C PRO A 107 9.88 14.74 3.63
N ASP A 108 10.41 15.18 4.76
CA ASP A 108 10.58 14.34 5.96
C ASP A 108 9.26 13.82 6.53
N GLU A 109 8.24 14.64 6.53
CA GLU A 109 6.90 14.25 6.98
C GLU A 109 5.98 14.13 5.78
N LEU A 110 5.50 12.93 5.52
CA LEU A 110 4.55 12.69 4.43
C LEU A 110 3.70 11.46 4.71
N ASP A 111 2.55 11.42 4.05
CA ASP A 111 1.70 10.24 4.00
C ASP A 111 2.08 9.41 2.77
N LEU A 112 2.60 8.22 3.01
CA LEU A 112 3.02 7.29 1.96
C LEU A 112 1.94 6.23 1.75
N SER A 113 1.40 6.16 0.52
CA SER A 113 0.54 5.06 0.11
C SER A 113 1.40 3.90 -0.40
N ILE A 114 1.12 2.70 0.10
CA ILE A 114 1.81 1.48 -0.34
C ILE A 114 0.76 0.53 -0.89
N GLY A 115 0.93 0.12 -2.13
CA GLY A 115 0.01 -0.79 -2.80
C GLY A 115 0.72 -1.86 -3.61
N GLY A 116 -0.05 -2.81 -4.11
CA GLY A 116 0.43 -3.92 -4.91
C GLY A 116 -0.65 -4.98 -5.08
N PRO A 117 -0.34 -6.09 -5.77
CA PRO A 117 -1.30 -7.15 -6.02
C PRO A 117 -1.73 -7.88 -4.76
N ARG A 118 -2.91 -8.50 -4.81
CA ARG A 118 -3.45 -9.35 -3.75
C ARG A 118 -2.82 -10.75 -3.81
N ALA A 119 -2.97 -11.51 -2.72
CA ALA A 119 -2.47 -12.89 -2.64
C ALA A 119 -3.04 -13.78 -3.76
N SER A 120 -4.29 -13.58 -4.17
CA SER A 120 -4.89 -14.32 -5.28
C SER A 120 -4.26 -14.02 -6.64
N GLU A 121 -3.66 -12.84 -6.79
CA GLU A 121 -2.99 -12.39 -8.02
C GLU A 121 -1.49 -12.68 -7.99
N CYS A 122 -0.91 -12.71 -6.79
CA CYS A 122 0.49 -12.98 -6.57
C CYS A 122 0.67 -13.64 -5.20
N PRO A 123 0.78 -14.98 -5.13
CA PRO A 123 0.81 -15.70 -3.84
C PRO A 123 1.93 -15.29 -2.88
N ASN A 124 3.06 -14.81 -3.40
CA ASN A 124 4.17 -14.36 -2.57
C ASN A 124 4.19 -12.85 -2.32
N ALA A 125 3.13 -12.13 -2.69
CA ALA A 125 3.07 -10.66 -2.56
C ALA A 125 3.32 -10.19 -1.14
N TYR A 126 2.70 -10.83 -0.16
CA TYR A 126 2.88 -10.46 1.25
C TYR A 126 4.34 -10.57 1.69
N GLU A 127 4.98 -11.68 1.41
CA GLU A 127 6.36 -11.92 1.84
C GLU A 127 7.36 -11.00 1.14
N VAL A 128 7.20 -10.83 -0.17
CA VAL A 128 8.06 -9.91 -0.95
C VAL A 128 7.93 -8.48 -0.45
N THR A 129 6.70 -8.03 -0.24
CA THR A 129 6.41 -6.69 0.28
C THR A 129 6.98 -6.51 1.69
N ARG A 130 6.77 -7.50 2.56
CA ARG A 130 7.28 -7.46 3.93
C ARG A 130 8.80 -7.31 3.97
N LYS A 131 9.52 -8.12 3.20
CA LYS A 131 11.00 -8.06 3.15
C LYS A 131 11.49 -6.69 2.68
N LEU A 132 10.88 -6.15 1.63
CA LEU A 132 11.24 -4.83 1.12
C LEU A 132 10.97 -3.73 2.16
N LEU A 133 9.78 -3.71 2.75
CA LEU A 133 9.39 -2.68 3.70
C LEU A 133 10.22 -2.71 4.98
N ILE A 134 10.57 -3.89 5.47
CA ILE A 134 11.45 -3.99 6.64
C ILE A 134 12.83 -3.39 6.31
N ALA A 135 13.37 -3.70 5.14
CA ALA A 135 14.66 -3.15 4.71
C ALA A 135 14.62 -1.63 4.58
N ASP A 136 13.54 -1.08 4.02
CA ASP A 136 13.42 0.35 3.73
C ASP A 136 13.02 1.16 4.97
N LEU A 137 11.91 0.80 5.61
CA LEU A 137 11.32 1.62 6.66
C LEU A 137 12.10 1.56 7.97
N SER A 138 12.84 0.49 8.22
CA SER A 138 13.71 0.42 9.39
C SER A 138 14.89 1.40 9.32
N LYS A 139 15.26 1.85 8.13
CA LYS A 139 16.37 2.80 7.92
C LYS A 139 15.92 4.25 7.83
N VAL A 140 14.67 4.48 7.43
CA VAL A 140 14.10 5.84 7.30
C VAL A 140 13.71 6.41 8.67
N LYS A 141 13.59 5.57 9.63
CA LYS A 141 13.29 5.92 10.99
C LYS A 141 14.53 6.42 11.70
#